data_7ddab0893e7af92bc1e2684316e495c0
#
_entry.id   7ddab0893e7af92bc1e2684316e495c0
#
_cell.length_a   1.000
_cell.length_b   1.000
_cell.length_c   1.000
_cell.angle_alpha   90.00
_cell.angle_beta   90.00
_cell.angle_gamma   90.00
#
_symmetry.space_group_name_H-M   'P 1'
#
loop_
_entity.id
_entity.type
_entity.pdbx_description
1 polymer ?
#
loop_
_entity_poly.entity_id
_entity_poly.type
_entity_poly.pdbx_seq_one_letter_code
_entity_poly.pdbx_strand_id
1 'polypeptide(L)'
;MPVSLIRSRAMITRALDRHAWEEIADGAVLQEDGVIREIGTYAALKARHPHAPVVGTGEEILLPGFVNGHHHIGLTPVQLGSPDMPLELWFITRMVIRSLDLYLDTLYSAFEMVASGITTVQHIHGWMPGTLNEVEARS
;
A
#
# COMPACT_ATOMS: atom_id res chain seq x y z
N MET A 1 12.97 -12.54 15.49
CA MET A 1 12.55 -11.21 15.00
C MET A 1 11.60 -10.54 15.98
N PRO A 2 11.45 -9.24 15.94
CA PRO A 2 10.76 -8.58 17.06
C PRO A 2 9.25 -8.83 17.02
N VAL A 3 8.73 -9.26 18.15
CA VAL A 3 7.31 -9.20 18.47
C VAL A 3 6.99 -7.76 18.83
N SER A 4 5.89 -7.19 18.32
CA SER A 4 5.41 -5.88 18.76
C SER A 4 3.88 -5.80 18.79
N LEU A 5 3.38 -4.91 19.64
CA LEU A 5 1.98 -4.53 19.69
C LEU A 5 1.78 -3.21 18.97
N ILE A 6 0.98 -3.20 17.91
CA ILE A 6 0.58 -1.98 17.20
C ILE A 6 -0.74 -1.53 17.82
N ARG A 7 -0.72 -0.41 18.55
CA ARG A 7 -1.89 0.15 19.25
C ARG A 7 -2.55 1.23 18.42
N SER A 8 -3.87 1.31 18.52
CA SER A 8 -4.68 2.36 17.90
C SER A 8 -5.85 2.77 18.80
N ARG A 9 -6.38 3.98 18.61
CA ARG A 9 -7.61 4.44 19.24
C ARG A 9 -8.81 3.63 18.76
N ALA A 10 -8.84 3.34 17.47
CA ALA A 10 -9.87 2.54 16.84
C ALA A 10 -9.21 1.66 15.75
N MET A 11 -9.57 0.40 15.71
CA MET A 11 -9.10 -0.52 14.68
C MET A 11 -10.28 -1.04 13.88
N ILE A 12 -10.31 -0.74 12.59
CA ILE A 12 -11.29 -1.29 11.65
C ILE A 12 -10.73 -2.59 11.11
N THR A 13 -11.39 -3.70 11.41
CA THR A 13 -10.93 -5.03 11.03
C THR A 13 -11.47 -5.46 9.68
N ARG A 14 -12.69 -5.01 9.34
CA ARG A 14 -13.37 -5.39 8.11
C ARG A 14 -14.45 -4.38 7.74
N ALA A 15 -14.53 -4.04 6.45
CA ALA A 15 -15.72 -3.40 5.89
C ALA A 15 -16.78 -4.48 5.61
N LEU A 16 -18.01 -4.25 6.05
CA LEU A 16 -19.15 -5.14 5.81
C LEU A 16 -19.91 -4.71 4.55
N ASP A 17 -20.14 -3.40 4.44
CA ASP A 17 -20.69 -2.74 3.26
C ASP A 17 -20.24 -1.27 3.20
N ARG A 18 -20.81 -0.46 2.32
CA ARG A 18 -20.47 0.97 2.16
C ARG A 18 -20.79 1.86 3.38
N HIS A 19 -21.53 1.34 4.36
CA HIS A 19 -22.02 2.09 5.52
C HIS A 19 -21.72 1.40 6.85
N ALA A 20 -21.19 0.18 6.82
CA ALA A 20 -20.97 -0.63 8.01
C ALA A 20 -19.58 -1.27 8.01
N TRP A 21 -18.98 -1.34 9.18
CA TRP A 21 -17.67 -1.97 9.40
C TRP A 21 -17.61 -2.59 10.79
N GLU A 22 -16.66 -3.49 10.98
CA GLU A 22 -16.31 -4.01 12.29
C GLU A 22 -15.17 -3.18 12.89
N GLU A 23 -15.34 -2.77 14.13
CA GLU A 23 -14.40 -1.91 14.85
C GLU A 23 -14.08 -2.47 16.22
N ILE A 24 -12.82 -2.32 16.64
CA ILE A 24 -12.37 -2.56 18.01
C ILE A 24 -11.85 -1.25 18.58
N ALA A 25 -12.53 -0.69 19.57
CA ALA A 25 -12.08 0.49 20.30
C ALA A 25 -10.83 0.14 21.15
N ASP A 26 -9.87 1.06 21.23
CA ASP A 26 -8.53 0.82 21.84
C ASP A 26 -7.95 -0.51 21.34
N GLY A 27 -7.99 -0.66 20.03
CA GLY A 27 -7.59 -1.89 19.34
C GLY A 27 -6.07 -2.04 19.27
N ALA A 28 -5.62 -3.28 19.22
CA ALA A 28 -4.22 -3.58 18.95
C ALA A 28 -4.05 -4.84 18.12
N VAL A 29 -2.94 -4.89 17.43
CA VAL A 29 -2.45 -6.04 16.67
C VAL A 29 -1.15 -6.51 17.29
N LEU A 30 -1.05 -7.80 17.63
CA LEU A 30 0.22 -8.45 17.90
C LEU A 30 0.79 -8.92 16.56
N GLN A 31 1.95 -8.41 16.20
CA GLN A 31 2.71 -8.91 15.06
C GLN A 31 4.00 -9.58 15.53
N GLU A 32 4.39 -10.64 14.81
CA GLU A 32 5.67 -11.32 14.93
C GLU A 32 6.18 -11.59 13.53
N ASP A 33 7.38 -11.09 13.24
CA ASP A 33 8.05 -11.29 11.94
C ASP A 33 7.23 -10.84 10.73
N GLY A 34 6.50 -9.72 10.87
CA GLY A 34 5.62 -9.20 9.83
C GLY A 34 4.29 -9.95 9.67
N VAL A 35 4.03 -10.95 10.52
CA VAL A 35 2.78 -11.71 10.50
C VAL A 35 1.89 -11.30 11.67
N ILE A 36 0.63 -11.01 11.39
CA ILE A 36 -0.40 -10.78 12.42
C ILE A 36 -0.66 -12.09 13.13
N ARG A 37 -0.44 -12.13 14.45
CA ARG A 37 -0.68 -13.29 15.30
C ARG A 37 -1.99 -13.19 16.05
N GLU A 38 -2.29 -12.01 16.59
CA GLU A 38 -3.49 -11.77 17.37
C GLU A 38 -4.05 -10.37 17.09
N ILE A 39 -5.35 -10.25 17.21
CA ILE A 39 -6.10 -9.00 17.13
C ILE A 39 -7.02 -8.92 18.33
N GLY A 40 -7.14 -7.76 18.95
CA GLY A 40 -8.02 -7.56 20.10
C GLY A 40 -7.89 -6.17 20.70
N THR A 41 -8.43 -5.99 21.92
CA THR A 41 -8.21 -4.75 22.65
C THR A 41 -6.76 -4.67 23.15
N TYR A 42 -6.22 -3.47 23.18
CA TYR A 42 -4.86 -3.24 23.66
C TYR A 42 -4.65 -3.79 25.10
N ALA A 43 -5.60 -3.54 25.99
CA ALA A 43 -5.51 -4.01 27.36
C ALA A 43 -5.39 -5.55 27.45
N ALA A 44 -6.20 -6.28 26.67
CA ALA A 44 -6.16 -7.74 26.65
C ALA A 44 -4.86 -8.29 26.08
N LEU A 45 -4.38 -7.71 24.97
CA LEU A 45 -3.12 -8.15 24.34
C LEU A 45 -1.92 -7.78 25.21
N LYS A 46 -1.89 -6.59 25.80
CA LYS A 46 -0.79 -6.16 26.68
C LYS A 46 -0.68 -6.99 27.93
N ALA A 47 -1.81 -7.45 28.49
CA ALA A 47 -1.81 -8.36 29.66
C ALA A 47 -1.17 -9.72 29.32
N ARG A 48 -1.40 -10.25 28.11
CA ARG A 48 -0.80 -11.51 27.64
C ARG A 48 0.65 -11.36 27.20
N HIS A 49 1.01 -10.19 26.69
CA HIS A 49 2.34 -9.90 26.12
C HIS A 49 2.97 -8.67 26.80
N PRO A 50 3.23 -8.71 28.13
CA PRO A 50 3.62 -7.53 28.89
C PRO A 50 4.95 -6.91 28.43
N HIS A 51 5.83 -7.73 27.86
CA HIS A 51 7.16 -7.30 27.41
C HIS A 51 7.21 -6.88 25.94
N ALA A 52 6.13 -7.07 25.17
CA ALA A 52 6.10 -6.65 23.79
C ALA A 52 6.19 -5.12 23.69
N PRO A 53 7.15 -4.59 22.89
CA PRO A 53 7.22 -3.16 22.64
C PRO A 53 5.94 -2.69 21.93
N VAL A 54 5.53 -1.46 22.24
CA VAL A 54 4.31 -0.86 21.69
C VAL A 54 4.71 0.12 20.60
N VAL A 55 4.04 0.02 19.46
CA VAL A 55 4.13 0.94 18.31
C VAL A 55 2.81 1.69 18.21
N GLY A 56 2.86 2.97 17.95
CA GLY A 56 1.71 3.87 17.92
C GLY A 56 1.46 4.52 19.29
N THR A 57 0.75 5.64 19.28
CA THR A 57 0.44 6.44 20.45
C THR A 57 -0.90 6.03 21.10
N GLY A 58 -1.74 5.33 20.33
CA GLY A 58 -3.14 5.05 20.69
C GLY A 58 -4.11 6.14 20.25
N GLU A 59 -3.65 7.12 19.47
CA GLU A 59 -4.50 8.16 18.86
C GLU A 59 -4.83 7.88 17.40
N GLU A 60 -4.13 6.94 16.79
CA GLU A 60 -4.26 6.58 15.38
C GLU A 60 -5.50 5.70 15.14
N ILE A 61 -5.97 5.68 13.90
CA ILE A 61 -6.91 4.68 13.40
C ILE A 61 -6.11 3.63 12.64
N LEU A 62 -6.27 2.37 13.01
CA LEU A 62 -5.63 1.24 12.32
C LEU A 62 -6.60 0.62 11.33
N LEU A 63 -6.13 0.47 10.10
CA LEU A 63 -6.88 -0.11 8.98
C LEU A 63 -6.07 -1.22 8.34
N PRO A 64 -6.70 -2.21 7.69
CA PRO A 64 -6.01 -3.04 6.70
C PRO A 64 -5.40 -2.15 5.61
N GLY A 65 -4.24 -2.55 5.09
CA GLY A 65 -3.62 -1.84 3.98
C GLY A 65 -4.57 -1.77 2.77
N PHE A 66 -4.53 -0.65 2.06
CA PHE A 66 -5.39 -0.46 0.90
C PHE A 66 -4.99 -1.37 -0.27
N VAL A 67 -5.99 -1.75 -1.04
CA VAL A 67 -5.81 -2.52 -2.28
C VAL A 67 -6.02 -1.58 -3.47
N ASN A 68 -4.99 -1.40 -4.29
CA ASN A 68 -5.13 -0.72 -5.57
C ASN A 68 -5.47 -1.74 -6.66
N GLY A 69 -6.72 -1.77 -7.08
CA GLY A 69 -7.22 -2.71 -8.09
C GLY A 69 -6.85 -2.35 -9.53
N HIS A 70 -6.20 -1.21 -9.79
CA HIS A 70 -5.82 -0.78 -11.14
C HIS A 70 -4.61 0.16 -11.08
N HIS A 71 -3.46 -0.31 -11.50
CA HIS A 71 -2.23 0.47 -11.50
C HIS A 71 -1.35 0.15 -12.71
N HIS A 72 -0.67 1.18 -13.22
CA HIS A 72 0.28 1.06 -14.32
C HIS A 72 1.67 1.53 -13.87
N ILE A 73 2.58 0.61 -13.64
CA ILE A 73 4.01 0.91 -13.50
C ILE A 73 4.61 1.04 -14.91
N GLY A 74 5.59 1.89 -15.08
CA GLY A 74 6.21 2.15 -16.38
C GLY A 74 5.52 3.26 -17.20
N LEU A 75 4.48 3.88 -16.66
CA LEU A 75 3.75 4.97 -17.30
C LEU A 75 3.81 6.30 -16.53
N THR A 76 4.63 6.41 -15.49
CA THR A 76 4.71 7.62 -14.65
C THR A 76 4.96 8.89 -15.47
N PRO A 77 5.87 8.93 -16.47
CA PRO A 77 6.06 10.14 -17.26
C PRO A 77 4.82 10.55 -18.04
N VAL A 78 4.02 9.57 -18.49
CA VAL A 78 2.77 9.84 -19.18
C VAL A 78 1.73 10.37 -18.21
N GLN A 79 1.61 9.75 -17.04
CA GLN A 79 0.66 10.15 -15.99
C GLN A 79 0.93 11.55 -15.46
N LEU A 80 2.21 11.93 -15.31
CA LEU A 80 2.61 13.23 -14.77
C LEU A 80 2.76 14.31 -15.83
N GLY A 81 3.05 13.93 -17.09
CA GLY A 81 3.40 14.86 -18.15
C GLY A 81 2.33 15.05 -19.23
N SER A 82 1.31 14.20 -19.29
CA SER A 82 0.24 14.32 -20.28
C SER A 82 -0.96 15.06 -19.69
N PRO A 83 -1.56 15.99 -20.44
CA PRO A 83 -2.83 16.60 -20.04
C PRO A 83 -3.96 15.56 -20.02
N ASP A 84 -4.97 15.82 -19.22
CA ASP A 84 -6.18 14.99 -19.18
C ASP A 84 -6.98 15.19 -20.49
N MET A 85 -7.23 14.09 -21.20
CA MET A 85 -7.92 14.10 -22.49
C MET A 85 -8.52 12.72 -22.81
N PRO A 86 -9.39 12.60 -23.82
CA PRO A 86 -9.88 11.30 -24.26
C PRO A 86 -8.74 10.31 -24.55
N LEU A 87 -8.98 9.04 -24.25
CA LEU A 87 -7.97 7.98 -24.28
C LEU A 87 -7.20 7.90 -25.60
N GLU A 88 -7.90 8.08 -26.71
CA GLU A 88 -7.34 8.02 -28.06
C GLU A 88 -6.28 9.12 -28.29
N LEU A 89 -6.51 10.31 -27.76
CA LEU A 89 -5.58 11.43 -27.84
C LEU A 89 -4.46 11.28 -26.80
N TRP A 90 -4.79 10.79 -25.61
CA TRP A 90 -3.82 10.54 -24.56
C TRP A 90 -2.76 9.52 -25.00
N PHE A 91 -3.16 8.47 -25.73
CA PHE A 91 -2.22 7.48 -26.26
C PHE A 91 -1.16 8.11 -27.18
N ILE A 92 -1.48 9.17 -27.92
CA ILE A 92 -0.53 9.85 -28.79
C ILE A 92 0.61 10.48 -27.99
N THR A 93 0.33 10.95 -26.77
CA THR A 93 1.35 11.56 -25.90
C THR A 93 2.47 10.58 -25.53
N ARG A 94 2.17 9.27 -25.49
CA ARG A 94 3.18 8.23 -25.26
C ARG A 94 4.28 8.18 -26.32
N MET A 95 3.98 8.61 -27.53
CA MET A 95 4.93 8.57 -28.65
C MET A 95 6.01 9.64 -28.53
N VAL A 96 5.77 10.70 -27.77
CA VAL A 96 6.69 11.84 -27.62
C VAL A 96 7.39 11.86 -26.25
N ILE A 97 6.97 11.02 -25.32
CA ILE A 97 7.57 10.94 -23.98
C ILE A 97 8.81 10.04 -24.06
N ARG A 98 9.90 10.53 -23.44
CA ARG A 98 11.12 9.76 -23.32
C ARG A 98 10.91 8.59 -22.37
N SER A 99 11.47 7.43 -22.70
CA SER A 99 11.52 6.29 -21.78
C SER A 99 12.36 6.67 -20.56
N LEU A 100 11.88 6.28 -19.40
CA LEU A 100 12.63 6.30 -18.13
C LEU A 100 13.24 4.92 -17.87
N ASP A 101 14.21 4.91 -16.97
CA ASP A 101 14.66 3.66 -16.35
C ASP A 101 13.49 2.99 -15.63
N LEU A 102 13.16 1.78 -16.03
CA LEU A 102 11.98 1.07 -15.54
C LEU A 102 12.12 0.71 -14.06
N TYR A 103 13.34 0.43 -13.60
CA TYR A 103 13.60 0.17 -12.19
C TYR A 103 13.29 1.41 -11.33
N LEU A 104 13.77 2.57 -11.74
CA LEU A 104 13.51 3.83 -11.04
C LEU A 104 12.02 4.20 -11.07
N ASP A 105 11.34 3.99 -12.18
CA ASP A 105 9.90 4.23 -12.30
C ASP A 105 9.10 3.29 -11.39
N THR A 106 9.49 2.02 -11.35
CA THR A 106 8.88 1.02 -10.45
C THR A 106 9.09 1.38 -8.99
N LEU A 107 10.31 1.77 -8.64
CA LEU A 107 10.66 2.15 -7.27
C LEU A 107 9.91 3.41 -6.83
N TYR A 108 9.82 4.41 -7.69
CA TYR A 108 9.03 5.61 -7.44
C TYR A 108 7.56 5.27 -7.20
N SER A 109 6.95 4.50 -8.09
CA SER A 109 5.55 4.05 -7.94
C SER A 109 5.32 3.25 -6.66
N ALA A 110 6.28 2.40 -6.26
CA ALA A 110 6.20 1.65 -5.03
C ALA A 110 6.22 2.56 -3.79
N PHE A 111 7.08 3.57 -3.77
CA PHE A 111 7.12 4.55 -2.68
C PHE A 111 5.83 5.36 -2.58
N GLU A 112 5.27 5.81 -3.70
CA GLU A 112 3.99 6.53 -3.73
C GLU A 112 2.85 5.66 -3.19
N MET A 113 2.81 4.38 -3.58
CA MET A 113 1.82 3.43 -3.07
C MET A 113 1.95 3.23 -1.56
N VAL A 114 3.16 2.98 -1.07
CA VAL A 114 3.40 2.80 0.38
C VAL A 114 3.06 4.07 1.15
N ALA A 115 3.45 5.24 0.67
CA ALA A 115 3.11 6.52 1.27
C ALA A 115 1.61 6.79 1.33
N SER A 116 0.84 6.21 0.39
CA SER A 116 -0.63 6.27 0.34
C SER A 116 -1.32 5.16 1.13
N GLY A 117 -0.56 4.29 1.83
CA GLY A 117 -1.10 3.17 2.59
C GLY A 117 -1.54 1.97 1.75
N ILE A 118 -1.14 1.91 0.48
CA ILE A 118 -1.41 0.78 -0.41
C ILE A 118 -0.40 -0.32 -0.12
N THR A 119 -0.88 -1.52 0.19
CA THR A 119 -0.06 -2.70 0.49
C THR A 119 -0.25 -3.85 -0.51
N THR A 120 -1.26 -3.73 -1.35
CA THR A 120 -1.58 -4.72 -2.38
C THR A 120 -1.96 -4.00 -3.66
N VAL A 121 -1.42 -4.44 -4.78
CA VAL A 121 -1.68 -3.82 -6.08
C VAL A 121 -1.98 -4.88 -7.14
N GLN A 122 -3.02 -4.64 -7.94
CA GLN A 122 -3.20 -5.31 -9.22
C GLN A 122 -2.49 -4.48 -10.28
N HIS A 123 -1.31 -4.95 -10.68
CA HIS A 123 -0.49 -4.26 -11.65
C HIS A 123 -0.86 -4.64 -13.08
N ILE A 124 -1.16 -3.63 -13.89
CA ILE A 124 -1.27 -3.74 -15.35
C ILE A 124 -0.04 -3.07 -15.93
N HIS A 125 0.90 -3.89 -16.39
CA HIS A 125 2.19 -3.38 -16.81
C HIS A 125 2.08 -2.53 -18.08
N GLY A 126 2.64 -1.32 -18.02
CA GLY A 126 2.76 -0.43 -19.15
C GLY A 126 4.01 -0.77 -19.96
N TRP A 127 3.86 -1.61 -20.98
CA TRP A 127 4.99 -2.00 -21.81
C TRP A 127 5.41 -0.87 -22.75
N MET A 128 6.70 -0.53 -22.71
CA MET A 128 7.37 0.35 -23.66
C MET A 128 8.37 -0.48 -24.48
N PRO A 129 8.32 -0.47 -25.79
CA PRO A 129 9.27 -1.20 -26.62
C PRO A 129 10.72 -0.81 -26.31
N GLY A 130 11.60 -1.80 -26.08
CA GLY A 130 13.02 -1.60 -25.82
C GLY A 130 13.45 -1.61 -24.36
N THR A 131 12.55 -1.83 -23.40
CA THR A 131 12.90 -2.03 -22.00
C THR A 131 13.13 -3.52 -21.74
N LEU A 132 14.40 -3.94 -21.75
CA LEU A 132 14.78 -5.34 -21.52
C LEU A 132 14.79 -5.74 -20.04
N ASN A 133 14.77 -4.79 -19.12
CA ASN A 133 14.95 -5.02 -17.69
C ASN A 133 13.64 -5.05 -16.90
N GLU A 134 12.55 -5.35 -17.56
CA GLU A 134 11.22 -5.40 -16.98
C GLU A 134 11.10 -6.42 -15.83
N VAL A 135 11.72 -7.56 -16.00
CA VAL A 135 11.69 -8.65 -15.02
C VAL A 135 12.51 -8.27 -13.78
N GLU A 136 13.65 -7.62 -13.97
CA GLU A 136 14.53 -7.15 -12.89
C GLU A 136 13.90 -6.02 -12.07
N ALA A 137 13.13 -5.15 -12.70
CA ALA A 137 12.44 -4.08 -11.99
C ALA A 137 11.26 -4.57 -11.12
N ARG A 138 10.83 -5.81 -11.29
CA ARG A 138 9.72 -6.43 -10.55
C ARG A 138 10.16 -7.37 -9.43
N SER A 139 11.42 -7.76 -9.42
CA SER A 139 12.00 -8.64 -8.41
C SER A 139 12.56 -7.87 -7.21
#